data_1dca7ab5f37b7ece61fc92bc603f82bf
#
_entry.id   1dca7ab5f37b7ece61fc92bc603f82bf
#
_cell.length_a   1.000
_cell.length_b   1.000
_cell.length_c   1.000
_cell.angle_alpha   90.00
_cell.angle_beta   90.00
_cell.angle_gamma   90.00
#
_symmetry.space_group_name_H-M   'P 1'
#
loop_
_entity.id
_entity.type
_entity.pdbx_description
1 polymer ?
#
loop_
_entity_poly.entity_id
_entity_poly.type
_entity_poly.pdbx_seq_one_letter_code
_entity_poly.pdbx_strand_id
1 'polypeptide(L)'
;MSVFSSLKSALTLAALAACALAPMQQASAQTAAWPSKPVRIIVSFPPGGTSDIVARLIGQHLTDKLGQQFIVDNRPGAGGTLAGELVHKEAPDGYTLILANNAPFTIAPTQFKKIPYDPVADFTHIGYIGASAPGLLVQPSLGVKNLGDFIALARKDPKISYGSSGVGSISHILGEGVKKKAGIAMVHVPYKGSAPASRISRPACSRPTTTCWPRTYP
;
A
#
# COMPACT_ATOMS: atom_id res chain seq x y z
N MET A 1 21.26 -30.12 -78.91
CA MET A 1 20.74 -28.96 -78.17
C MET A 1 19.82 -29.34 -77.01
N SER A 2 19.58 -30.62 -76.66
CA SER A 2 18.65 -31.00 -75.66
C SER A 2 19.23 -31.21 -74.25
N VAL A 3 20.53 -31.45 -74.10
CA VAL A 3 21.17 -31.79 -72.83
C VAL A 3 21.34 -30.55 -71.92
N PHE A 4 21.54 -29.37 -72.51
CA PHE A 4 21.70 -28.10 -71.75
C PHE A 4 20.42 -27.55 -71.17
N SER A 5 19.26 -27.91 -71.71
CA SER A 5 17.95 -27.48 -71.17
C SER A 5 17.59 -28.27 -69.94
N SER A 6 17.87 -29.56 -69.90
CA SER A 6 17.57 -30.44 -68.72
C SER A 6 18.44 -30.10 -67.51
N LEU A 7 19.70 -29.63 -67.73
CA LEU A 7 20.60 -29.25 -66.64
C LEU A 7 20.15 -27.96 -65.93
N LYS A 8 19.62 -27.02 -66.71
CA LYS A 8 19.07 -25.77 -66.15
C LYS A 8 17.83 -25.98 -65.34
N SER A 9 16.95 -26.86 -65.77
CA SER A 9 15.72 -27.20 -65.01
C SER A 9 16.01 -27.97 -63.71
N ALA A 10 17.04 -28.83 -63.69
CA ALA A 10 17.47 -29.51 -62.45
C ALA A 10 18.10 -28.56 -61.44
N LEU A 11 18.89 -27.58 -61.89
CA LEU A 11 19.46 -26.58 -60.97
C LEU A 11 18.41 -25.63 -60.37
N THR A 12 17.37 -25.27 -61.13
CA THR A 12 16.29 -24.43 -60.60
C THR A 12 15.43 -25.14 -59.59
N LEU A 13 15.14 -26.43 -59.82
CA LEU A 13 14.40 -27.23 -58.83
C LEU A 13 15.21 -27.43 -57.53
N ALA A 14 16.52 -27.65 -57.61
CA ALA A 14 17.37 -27.81 -56.43
C ALA A 14 17.49 -26.50 -55.65
N ALA A 15 17.51 -25.35 -56.30
CA ALA A 15 17.51 -24.02 -55.61
C ALA A 15 16.19 -23.72 -54.93
N LEU A 16 15.05 -24.09 -55.53
CA LEU A 16 13.74 -23.94 -54.86
C LEU A 16 13.60 -24.88 -53.65
N ALA A 17 14.11 -26.11 -53.73
CA ALA A 17 14.08 -27.05 -52.61
C ALA A 17 14.97 -26.59 -51.43
N ALA A 18 16.11 -25.97 -51.71
CA ALA A 18 17.00 -25.42 -50.66
C ALA A 18 16.39 -24.21 -49.92
N CYS A 19 15.60 -23.39 -50.61
CA CYS A 19 14.85 -22.31 -49.94
C CYS A 19 13.69 -22.80 -49.06
N ALA A 20 13.10 -23.96 -49.35
CA ALA A 20 12.02 -24.55 -48.57
C ALA A 20 12.53 -25.22 -47.28
N LEU A 21 13.83 -25.49 -47.19
CA LEU A 21 14.52 -26.09 -46.04
C LEU A 21 15.23 -25.07 -45.15
N ALA A 22 15.03 -23.76 -45.38
CA ALA A 22 15.47 -22.75 -44.42
C ALA A 22 14.80 -23.08 -43.07
N PRO A 23 15.57 -23.38 -42.01
CA PRO A 23 14.97 -23.62 -40.73
C PRO A 23 14.14 -22.39 -40.38
N MET A 24 12.83 -22.53 -40.24
CA MET A 24 12.02 -21.58 -39.52
C MET A 24 12.66 -21.51 -38.12
N GLN A 25 13.57 -20.58 -37.93
CA GLN A 25 13.95 -20.16 -36.60
C GLN A 25 12.64 -19.66 -36.01
N GLN A 26 11.96 -20.60 -35.30
CA GLN A 26 10.94 -20.22 -34.37
C GLN A 26 11.63 -19.20 -33.48
N ALA A 27 11.34 -17.93 -33.70
CA ALA A 27 11.58 -16.90 -32.73
C ALA A 27 10.77 -17.35 -31.51
N SER A 28 11.39 -18.18 -30.66
CA SER A 28 10.94 -18.39 -29.30
C SER A 28 10.91 -16.98 -28.74
N ALA A 29 9.73 -16.36 -28.77
CA ALA A 29 9.46 -15.21 -27.95
C ALA A 29 9.75 -15.70 -26.53
N GLN A 30 11.01 -15.56 -26.11
CA GLN A 30 11.37 -15.69 -24.71
C GLN A 30 10.46 -14.69 -24.02
N THR A 31 9.38 -15.18 -23.43
CA THR A 31 8.61 -14.41 -22.46
C THR A 31 9.63 -13.97 -21.43
N ALA A 32 10.04 -12.70 -21.54
CA ALA A 32 11.03 -12.12 -20.65
C ALA A 32 10.56 -12.44 -19.23
N ALA A 33 11.41 -13.13 -18.46
CA ALA A 33 11.05 -13.56 -17.12
C ALA A 33 10.61 -12.33 -16.34
N TRP A 34 9.40 -12.35 -15.80
CA TRP A 34 8.94 -11.28 -14.91
C TRP A 34 9.66 -11.36 -13.56
N PRO A 35 10.11 -10.22 -13.01
CA PRO A 35 10.10 -8.86 -13.53
C PRO A 35 11.36 -8.58 -14.40
N SER A 36 11.18 -7.91 -15.54
CA SER A 36 12.28 -7.48 -16.42
C SER A 36 12.69 -6.01 -16.22
N LYS A 37 11.92 -5.26 -15.43
CA LYS A 37 12.12 -3.85 -15.07
C LYS A 37 11.70 -3.62 -13.61
N PRO A 38 12.06 -2.48 -12.98
CA PRO A 38 11.66 -2.16 -11.62
C PRO A 38 10.13 -2.21 -11.43
N VAL A 39 9.70 -2.72 -10.26
CA VAL A 39 8.31 -2.83 -9.85
C VAL A 39 8.01 -1.76 -8.80
N ARG A 40 6.90 -1.04 -8.92
CA ARG A 40 6.46 -0.04 -7.95
C ARG A 40 5.51 -0.67 -6.93
N ILE A 41 5.72 -0.40 -5.64
CA ILE A 41 4.79 -0.74 -4.56
C ILE A 41 4.18 0.55 -4.03
N ILE A 42 2.93 0.80 -4.38
CA ILE A 42 2.18 1.97 -3.91
C ILE A 42 1.70 1.74 -2.48
N VAL A 43 1.92 2.73 -1.61
CA VAL A 43 1.50 2.71 -0.20
C VAL A 43 0.59 3.90 0.06
N SER A 44 -0.61 3.64 0.56
CA SER A 44 -1.68 4.64 0.74
C SER A 44 -1.49 5.57 1.95
N PHE A 45 -0.41 5.42 2.71
CA PHE A 45 -0.09 6.24 3.89
C PHE A 45 1.33 6.81 3.82
N PRO A 46 1.60 7.89 4.58
CA PRO A 46 2.93 8.51 4.62
C PRO A 46 4.02 7.56 5.11
N PRO A 47 5.29 7.86 4.78
CA PRO A 47 6.44 7.10 5.26
C PRO A 47 6.50 6.99 6.79
N GLY A 48 7.10 5.89 7.30
CA GLY A 48 7.31 5.63 8.72
C GLY A 48 6.11 5.02 9.44
N GLY A 49 4.99 4.78 8.76
CA GLY A 49 3.86 4.02 9.29
C GLY A 49 4.02 2.51 9.05
N THR A 50 3.14 1.71 9.67
CA THR A 50 3.18 0.24 9.56
C THR A 50 3.19 -0.25 8.12
N SER A 51 2.32 0.30 7.27
CA SER A 51 2.25 -0.08 5.85
C SER A 51 3.54 0.22 5.10
N ASP A 52 4.19 1.36 5.38
CA ASP A 52 5.45 1.73 4.75
C ASP A 52 6.59 0.78 5.17
N ILE A 53 6.70 0.47 6.47
CA ILE A 53 7.71 -0.45 7.00
C ILE A 53 7.54 -1.84 6.37
N VAL A 54 6.31 -2.35 6.33
CA VAL A 54 6.01 -3.67 5.74
C VAL A 54 6.30 -3.67 4.24
N ALA A 55 5.91 -2.61 3.51
CA ALA A 55 6.19 -2.50 2.08
C ALA A 55 7.70 -2.52 1.77
N ARG A 56 8.50 -1.82 2.58
CA ARG A 56 9.98 -1.80 2.41
C ARG A 56 10.60 -3.14 2.72
N LEU A 57 10.17 -3.83 3.77
CA LEU A 57 10.66 -5.17 4.11
C LEU A 57 10.36 -6.18 3.00
N ILE A 58 9.12 -6.17 2.49
CA ILE A 58 8.71 -7.05 1.39
C ILE A 58 9.44 -6.66 0.11
N GLY A 59 9.50 -5.36 -0.21
CA GLY A 59 10.18 -4.85 -1.39
C GLY A 59 11.65 -5.25 -1.43
N GLN A 60 12.36 -5.14 -0.30
CA GLN A 60 13.74 -5.60 -0.20
C GLN A 60 13.85 -7.11 -0.46
N HIS A 61 13.02 -7.91 0.21
CA HIS A 61 13.03 -9.36 0.03
C HIS A 61 12.73 -9.79 -1.42
N LEU A 62 11.75 -9.13 -2.06
CA LEU A 62 11.43 -9.39 -3.46
C LEU A 62 12.57 -8.96 -4.40
N THR A 63 13.23 -7.84 -4.11
CA THR A 63 14.41 -7.38 -4.85
C THR A 63 15.53 -8.43 -4.81
N ASP A 64 15.82 -8.96 -3.62
CA ASP A 64 16.87 -9.96 -3.42
C ASP A 64 16.53 -11.30 -4.12
N LYS A 65 15.25 -11.67 -4.18
CA LYS A 65 14.79 -12.93 -4.77
C LYS A 65 14.61 -12.88 -6.29
N LEU A 66 14.15 -11.74 -6.82
CA LEU A 66 13.74 -11.61 -8.21
C LEU A 66 14.72 -10.80 -9.07
N GLY A 67 15.77 -10.21 -8.47
CA GLY A 67 16.84 -9.52 -9.18
C GLY A 67 16.46 -8.16 -9.78
N GLN A 68 15.22 -7.69 -9.54
CA GLN A 68 14.75 -6.37 -9.96
C GLN A 68 14.33 -5.53 -8.76
N GLN A 69 14.48 -4.21 -8.86
CA GLN A 69 14.14 -3.33 -7.75
C GLN A 69 12.63 -3.24 -7.52
N PHE A 70 12.21 -3.36 -6.26
CA PHE A 70 10.85 -3.09 -5.80
C PHE A 70 10.83 -1.76 -5.05
N ILE A 71 10.32 -0.71 -5.70
CA ILE A 71 10.40 0.68 -5.25
C ILE A 71 9.12 1.04 -4.50
N VAL A 72 9.24 1.42 -3.23
CA VAL A 72 8.11 1.88 -2.43
C VAL A 72 7.81 3.35 -2.73
N ASP A 73 6.57 3.62 -3.15
CA ASP A 73 6.05 4.94 -3.49
C ASP A 73 4.83 5.27 -2.61
N ASN A 74 5.02 6.19 -1.67
CA ASN A 74 3.96 6.61 -0.73
C ASN A 74 3.04 7.64 -1.39
N ARG A 75 1.75 7.32 -1.52
CA ARG A 75 0.70 8.17 -2.10
C ARG A 75 -0.44 8.39 -1.09
N PRO A 76 -0.21 9.18 -0.04
CA PRO A 76 -1.23 9.45 0.97
C PRO A 76 -2.30 10.42 0.46
N GLY A 77 -3.51 10.31 1.01
CA GLY A 77 -4.57 11.26 0.77
C GLY A 77 -5.95 10.60 0.72
N ALA A 78 -6.98 11.39 1.05
CA ALA A 78 -8.40 10.99 1.03
C ALA A 78 -8.67 9.62 1.70
N GLY A 79 -8.10 9.38 2.90
CA GLY A 79 -8.24 8.09 3.58
C GLY A 79 -7.55 6.91 2.87
N GLY A 80 -6.64 7.19 1.92
CA GLY A 80 -5.94 6.18 1.12
C GLY A 80 -6.56 5.92 -0.26
N THR A 81 -7.72 6.49 -0.57
CA THR A 81 -8.41 6.25 -1.85
C THR A 81 -7.64 6.79 -3.05
N LEU A 82 -6.81 7.84 -2.87
CA LEU A 82 -5.92 8.34 -3.94
C LEU A 82 -4.95 7.26 -4.44
N ALA A 83 -4.42 6.44 -3.55
CA ALA A 83 -3.53 5.34 -3.93
C ALA A 83 -4.30 4.25 -4.69
N GLY A 84 -5.51 3.91 -4.25
CA GLY A 84 -6.38 2.96 -4.94
C GLY A 84 -6.75 3.44 -6.35
N GLU A 85 -7.14 4.70 -6.49
CA GLU A 85 -7.45 5.32 -7.77
C GLU A 85 -6.25 5.33 -8.73
N LEU A 86 -5.05 5.63 -8.21
CA LEU A 86 -3.83 5.64 -9.00
C LEU A 86 -3.58 4.25 -9.59
N VAL A 87 -3.61 3.21 -8.74
CA VAL A 87 -3.29 1.85 -9.19
C VAL A 87 -4.38 1.28 -10.09
N HIS A 88 -5.66 1.60 -9.85
CA HIS A 88 -6.76 1.23 -10.75
C HIS A 88 -6.55 1.75 -12.19
N LYS A 89 -5.89 2.90 -12.36
CA LYS A 89 -5.60 3.49 -13.69
C LYS A 89 -4.32 2.97 -14.34
N GLU A 90 -3.49 2.26 -13.63
CA GLU A 90 -2.25 1.68 -14.17
C GLU A 90 -2.52 0.42 -15.00
N ALA A 91 -1.60 0.06 -15.88
CA ALA A 91 -1.71 -1.17 -16.65
C ALA A 91 -1.65 -2.41 -15.73
N PRO A 92 -2.48 -3.44 -15.96
CA PRO A 92 -2.48 -4.67 -15.16
C PRO A 92 -1.35 -5.63 -15.58
N ASP A 93 -0.14 -5.09 -15.73
CA ASP A 93 1.06 -5.81 -16.19
C ASP A 93 1.94 -6.36 -15.05
N GLY A 94 1.52 -6.15 -13.80
CA GLY A 94 2.25 -6.59 -12.61
C GLY A 94 3.40 -5.68 -12.18
N TYR A 95 3.64 -4.54 -12.84
CA TYR A 95 4.70 -3.60 -12.46
C TYR A 95 4.27 -2.47 -11.55
N THR A 96 2.98 -2.34 -11.29
CA THR A 96 2.43 -1.47 -10.24
C THR A 96 1.60 -2.30 -9.28
N LEU A 97 2.10 -2.45 -8.07
CA LEU A 97 1.46 -3.16 -6.97
C LEU A 97 0.94 -2.16 -5.94
N ILE A 98 -0.07 -2.53 -5.18
CA ILE A 98 -0.50 -1.76 -4.01
C ILE A 98 -0.42 -2.61 -2.76
N LEU A 99 0.24 -2.08 -1.71
CA LEU A 99 0.10 -2.65 -0.38
C LEU A 99 -1.21 -2.13 0.22
N ALA A 100 -2.25 -2.96 0.05
CA ALA A 100 -3.59 -2.67 0.51
C ALA A 100 -3.70 -2.70 2.03
N ASN A 101 -4.57 -1.86 2.59
CA ASN A 101 -5.00 -1.91 3.99
C ASN A 101 -6.50 -1.62 4.08
N ASN A 102 -7.06 -1.68 5.28
CA ASN A 102 -8.50 -1.57 5.48
C ASN A 102 -9.09 -0.22 5.05
N ALA A 103 -8.34 0.88 5.11
CA ALA A 103 -8.89 2.20 4.87
C ALA A 103 -9.41 2.37 3.44
N PRO A 104 -8.60 2.23 2.36
CA PRO A 104 -9.08 2.40 0.99
C PRO A 104 -9.96 1.24 0.48
N PHE A 105 -9.80 0.01 1.00
CA PHE A 105 -10.42 -1.17 0.42
C PHE A 105 -11.65 -1.68 1.18
N THR A 106 -11.75 -1.40 2.49
CA THR A 106 -12.87 -1.88 3.32
C THR A 106 -13.70 -0.73 3.90
N ILE A 107 -13.05 0.35 4.38
CA ILE A 107 -13.72 1.45 5.06
C ILE A 107 -14.25 2.49 4.05
N ALA A 108 -13.43 2.87 3.08
CA ALA A 108 -13.79 3.92 2.11
C ALA A 108 -15.09 3.63 1.33
N PRO A 109 -15.38 2.39 0.88
CA PRO A 109 -16.64 2.08 0.20
C PRO A 109 -17.90 2.36 1.03
N THR A 110 -17.80 2.26 2.36
CA THR A 110 -18.92 2.55 3.27
C THR A 110 -18.96 3.99 3.76
N GLN A 111 -17.82 4.67 3.74
CA GLN A 111 -17.68 6.04 4.24
C GLN A 111 -17.97 7.11 3.18
N PHE A 112 -17.56 6.87 1.95
CA PHE A 112 -17.74 7.83 0.85
C PHE A 112 -18.92 7.42 -0.03
N LYS A 113 -19.72 8.39 -0.49
CA LYS A 113 -20.85 8.14 -1.39
C LYS A 113 -20.41 7.50 -2.71
N LYS A 114 -19.19 7.79 -3.16
CA LYS A 114 -18.61 7.25 -4.38
C LYS A 114 -17.08 7.22 -4.23
N ILE A 115 -16.48 6.10 -4.58
CA ILE A 115 -15.04 5.94 -4.80
C ILE A 115 -14.81 5.61 -6.27
N PRO A 116 -13.66 5.98 -6.86
CA PRO A 116 -13.42 5.84 -8.30
C PRO A 116 -12.99 4.43 -8.75
N TYR A 117 -13.09 3.42 -7.88
CA TYR A 117 -12.73 2.03 -8.16
C TYR A 117 -13.60 1.06 -7.35
N ASP A 118 -13.70 -0.18 -7.82
CA ASP A 118 -14.25 -1.30 -7.07
C ASP A 118 -13.10 -2.07 -6.37
N PRO A 119 -13.07 -2.15 -5.02
CA PRO A 119 -12.00 -2.82 -4.29
C PRO A 119 -11.84 -4.30 -4.61
N VAL A 120 -12.85 -4.96 -5.12
CA VAL A 120 -12.88 -6.39 -5.42
C VAL A 120 -12.68 -6.64 -6.90
N ALA A 121 -13.44 -5.96 -7.76
CA ALA A 121 -13.47 -6.23 -9.19
C ALA A 121 -12.27 -5.63 -9.95
N ASP A 122 -11.75 -4.49 -9.50
CA ASP A 122 -10.72 -3.75 -10.23
C ASP A 122 -9.28 -4.13 -9.84
N PHE A 123 -9.10 -5.08 -8.91
CA PHE A 123 -7.77 -5.48 -8.43
C PHE A 123 -7.59 -6.99 -8.42
N THR A 124 -6.42 -7.44 -8.87
CA THR A 124 -5.99 -8.83 -8.67
C THR A 124 -5.35 -8.96 -7.29
N HIS A 125 -6.02 -9.69 -6.40
CA HIS A 125 -5.53 -9.94 -5.04
C HIS A 125 -4.46 -11.03 -5.06
N ILE A 126 -3.21 -10.64 -4.74
CA ILE A 126 -2.05 -11.54 -4.82
C ILE A 126 -1.92 -12.40 -3.55
N GLY A 127 -2.10 -11.79 -2.38
CA GLY A 127 -1.96 -12.52 -1.12
C GLY A 127 -2.22 -11.67 0.11
N TYR A 128 -2.43 -12.35 1.23
CA TYR A 128 -2.59 -11.75 2.55
C TYR A 128 -1.26 -11.77 3.31
N ILE A 129 -0.80 -10.58 3.72
CA ILE A 129 0.49 -10.43 4.38
C ILE A 129 0.37 -10.65 5.89
N GLY A 130 -0.68 -10.11 6.50
CA GLY A 130 -0.92 -10.22 7.93
C GLY A 130 -1.83 -9.13 8.48
N ALA A 131 -2.14 -9.21 9.78
CA ALA A 131 -2.87 -8.21 10.52
C ALA A 131 -2.03 -7.65 11.67
N SER A 132 -2.24 -6.37 11.98
CA SER A 132 -1.75 -5.76 13.21
C SER A 132 -2.92 -5.37 14.11
N ALA A 133 -2.81 -5.67 15.40
CA ALA A 133 -3.81 -5.24 16.37
C ALA A 133 -3.57 -3.75 16.70
N PRO A 134 -4.56 -2.87 16.53
CA PRO A 134 -4.46 -1.50 17.02
C PRO A 134 -4.56 -1.47 18.54
N GLY A 135 -3.79 -0.59 19.18
CA GLY A 135 -3.80 -0.37 20.62
C GLY A 135 -4.23 1.06 20.97
N LEU A 136 -4.91 1.20 22.11
CA LEU A 136 -5.16 2.49 22.73
C LEU A 136 -3.95 2.85 23.60
N LEU A 137 -3.26 3.93 23.22
CA LEU A 137 -2.11 4.46 23.97
C LEU A 137 -2.54 5.74 24.66
N VAL A 138 -2.17 5.87 25.91
CA VAL A 138 -2.43 7.09 26.71
C VAL A 138 -1.12 7.70 27.18
N GLN A 139 -1.13 9.02 27.38
CA GLN A 139 0.03 9.70 27.98
C GLN A 139 0.18 9.29 29.45
N PRO A 140 1.38 8.96 29.92
CA PRO A 140 1.62 8.62 31.32
C PRO A 140 1.18 9.72 32.30
N SER A 141 1.21 10.99 31.87
CA SER A 141 0.76 12.14 32.67
C SER A 141 -0.73 12.14 33.03
N LEU A 142 -1.54 11.31 32.35
CA LEU A 142 -2.96 11.14 32.69
C LEU A 142 -3.16 10.27 33.96
N GLY A 143 -2.13 9.56 34.41
CA GLY A 143 -2.18 8.75 35.65
C GLY A 143 -3.12 7.52 35.58
N VAL A 144 -3.63 7.19 34.39
CA VAL A 144 -4.54 6.05 34.20
C VAL A 144 -3.75 4.76 34.00
N LYS A 145 -4.19 3.66 34.59
CA LYS A 145 -3.49 2.36 34.56
C LYS A 145 -4.20 1.32 33.71
N ASN A 146 -5.46 1.50 33.42
CA ASN A 146 -6.29 0.58 32.64
C ASN A 146 -7.39 1.33 31.89
N LEU A 147 -8.15 0.61 31.07
CA LEU A 147 -9.23 1.18 30.27
C LEU A 147 -10.36 1.74 31.15
N GLY A 148 -10.65 1.12 32.30
CA GLY A 148 -11.67 1.60 33.22
C GLY A 148 -11.34 2.98 33.78
N ASP A 149 -10.09 3.18 34.23
CA ASP A 149 -9.59 4.47 34.71
C ASP A 149 -9.68 5.55 33.61
N PHE A 150 -9.31 5.17 32.39
CA PHE A 150 -9.41 6.08 31.24
C PHE A 150 -10.87 6.49 30.95
N ILE A 151 -11.80 5.55 30.95
CA ILE A 151 -13.22 5.83 30.74
C ILE A 151 -13.77 6.73 31.87
N ALA A 152 -13.40 6.46 33.13
CA ALA A 152 -13.81 7.28 34.25
C ALA A 152 -13.29 8.73 34.17
N LEU A 153 -12.04 8.88 33.71
CA LEU A 153 -11.44 10.19 33.44
C LEU A 153 -12.15 10.91 32.29
N ALA A 154 -12.40 10.22 31.17
CA ALA A 154 -13.03 10.80 29.99
C ALA A 154 -14.50 11.20 30.22
N ARG A 155 -15.19 10.56 31.17
CA ARG A 155 -16.53 11.00 31.60
C ARG A 155 -16.50 12.30 32.38
N LYS A 156 -15.42 12.57 33.11
CA LYS A 156 -15.25 13.80 33.91
C LYS A 156 -14.72 14.98 33.09
N ASP A 157 -13.94 14.70 32.05
CA ASP A 157 -13.33 15.72 31.22
C ASP A 157 -13.69 15.52 29.73
N PRO A 158 -14.72 16.23 29.22
CA PRO A 158 -15.13 16.13 27.81
C PRO A 158 -14.12 16.75 26.83
N LYS A 159 -13.05 17.39 27.31
CA LYS A 159 -11.99 17.98 26.48
C LYS A 159 -10.88 16.99 26.14
N ILE A 160 -10.95 15.76 26.66
CA ILE A 160 -9.99 14.71 26.26
C ILE A 160 -10.07 14.52 24.75
N SER A 161 -8.90 14.52 24.12
CA SER A 161 -8.77 14.30 22.68
C SER A 161 -8.06 12.98 22.40
N TYR A 162 -8.35 12.41 21.25
CA TYR A 162 -7.62 11.22 20.75
C TYR A 162 -7.08 11.46 19.35
N GLY A 163 -5.85 10.97 19.10
CA GLY A 163 -5.21 11.02 17.81
C GLY A 163 -5.49 9.78 16.97
N SER A 164 -5.66 9.96 15.68
CA SER A 164 -5.73 8.87 14.71
C SER A 164 -4.76 9.05 13.56
N SER A 165 -4.55 8.02 12.75
CA SER A 165 -3.74 8.11 11.53
C SER A 165 -4.45 8.81 10.36
N GLY A 166 -5.59 9.44 10.62
CA GLY A 166 -6.37 10.23 9.67
C GLY A 166 -7.84 9.83 9.66
N VAL A 167 -8.67 10.70 9.08
CA VAL A 167 -10.09 10.45 8.88
C VAL A 167 -10.27 9.20 8.01
N GLY A 168 -11.18 8.28 8.42
CA GLY A 168 -11.40 7.01 7.72
C GLY A 168 -10.38 5.92 8.01
N SER A 169 -9.37 6.17 8.82
CA SER A 169 -8.43 5.12 9.26
C SER A 169 -9.07 4.18 10.29
N ILE A 170 -8.50 2.98 10.43
CA ILE A 170 -8.96 2.02 11.45
C ILE A 170 -8.88 2.60 12.87
N SER A 171 -7.87 3.41 13.18
CA SER A 171 -7.74 4.07 14.49
C SER A 171 -8.82 5.12 14.73
N HIS A 172 -9.29 5.80 13.68
CA HIS A 172 -10.43 6.71 13.78
C HIS A 172 -11.72 5.93 14.10
N ILE A 173 -12.02 4.88 13.32
CA ILE A 173 -13.23 4.07 13.52
C ILE A 173 -13.26 3.44 14.93
N LEU A 174 -12.12 2.94 15.38
CA LEU A 174 -12.01 2.36 16.73
C LEU A 174 -12.16 3.43 17.82
N GLY A 175 -11.61 4.63 17.64
CA GLY A 175 -11.80 5.74 18.55
C GLY A 175 -13.28 6.13 18.68
N GLU A 176 -13.99 6.27 17.57
CA GLU A 176 -15.43 6.52 17.56
C GLU A 176 -16.22 5.35 18.17
N GLY A 177 -15.80 4.12 17.93
CA GLY A 177 -16.37 2.92 18.56
C GLY A 177 -16.24 2.93 20.09
N VAL A 178 -15.09 3.31 20.61
CA VAL A 178 -14.86 3.46 22.07
C VAL A 178 -15.75 4.56 22.64
N LYS A 179 -15.83 5.74 21.98
CA LYS A 179 -16.73 6.83 22.39
C LYS A 179 -18.18 6.34 22.54
N LYS A 180 -18.66 5.71 21.46
CA LYS A 180 -20.05 5.21 21.43
C LYS A 180 -20.31 4.13 22.47
N LYS A 181 -19.42 3.13 22.59
CA LYS A 181 -19.62 1.98 23.50
C LYS A 181 -19.47 2.35 24.97
N ALA A 182 -18.58 3.29 25.30
CA ALA A 182 -18.35 3.72 26.68
C ALA A 182 -19.23 4.91 27.09
N GLY A 183 -19.96 5.53 26.18
CA GLY A 183 -20.78 6.73 26.44
C GLY A 183 -19.92 7.91 26.89
N ILE A 184 -18.78 8.14 26.23
CA ILE A 184 -17.84 9.22 26.57
C ILE A 184 -17.69 10.20 25.41
N ALA A 185 -17.41 11.47 25.74
CA ALA A 185 -17.06 12.48 24.76
C ALA A 185 -15.53 12.53 24.63
N MET A 186 -15.03 12.53 23.39
CA MET A 186 -13.63 12.78 23.06
C MET A 186 -13.55 13.56 21.76
N VAL A 187 -12.57 14.48 21.66
CA VAL A 187 -12.34 15.25 20.45
C VAL A 187 -11.38 14.48 19.53
N HIS A 188 -11.79 14.23 18.28
CA HIS A 188 -10.93 13.56 17.31
C HIS A 188 -9.90 14.54 16.71
N VAL A 189 -8.63 14.16 16.73
CA VAL A 189 -7.51 14.88 16.11
C VAL A 189 -6.89 14.00 15.03
N PRO A 190 -7.17 14.26 13.74
CA PRO A 190 -6.60 13.45 12.65
C PRO A 190 -5.15 13.85 12.36
N TYR A 191 -4.26 12.86 12.28
CA TYR A 191 -2.88 13.01 11.86
C TYR A 191 -2.65 12.41 10.46
N LYS A 192 -1.60 12.85 9.79
CA LYS A 192 -1.18 12.27 8.50
C LYS A 192 -0.36 10.99 8.74
N GLY A 193 -1.03 9.91 9.21
CA GLY A 193 -0.43 8.60 9.45
C GLY A 193 -0.21 8.26 10.93
N SER A 194 0.16 7.00 11.20
CA SER A 194 0.34 6.48 12.56
C SER A 194 1.61 7.00 13.25
N ALA A 195 2.69 7.26 12.52
CA ALA A 195 3.94 7.74 13.09
C ALA A 195 3.80 9.10 13.82
N PRO A 196 3.22 10.17 13.22
CA PRO A 196 2.96 11.41 13.94
C PRO A 196 1.90 11.23 15.03
N ALA A 197 0.85 10.42 14.84
CA ALA A 197 -0.18 10.17 15.84
C ALA A 197 0.38 9.54 17.12
N SER A 198 1.31 8.58 17.01
CA SER A 198 1.91 7.90 18.16
C SER A 198 2.88 8.79 18.98
N ARG A 199 3.35 9.90 18.42
CA ARG A 199 4.22 10.83 19.16
C ARG A 199 3.51 11.53 20.30
N ILE A 200 2.19 11.67 20.23
CA ILE A 200 1.39 12.30 21.29
C ILE A 200 1.44 11.49 22.61
N SER A 201 1.50 10.17 22.50
CA SER A 201 1.52 9.29 23.68
C SER A 201 2.91 9.10 24.29
N ARG A 202 3.96 9.66 23.68
CA ARG A 202 5.31 9.62 24.26
C ARG A 202 5.44 10.67 25.35
N PRO A 203 6.12 10.39 26.47
CA PRO A 203 6.41 11.42 27.48
C PRO A 203 7.17 12.54 26.79
N ALA A 204 6.76 13.78 27.07
CA ALA A 204 7.42 14.97 26.58
C ALA A 204 8.90 14.89 26.95
N CYS A 205 9.72 14.80 25.90
CA CYS A 205 11.17 14.91 25.80
C CYS A 205 11.95 15.11 27.12
N SER A 206 12.82 14.15 27.43
CA SER A 206 13.92 14.31 28.40
C SER A 206 15.10 15.13 27.88
N ARG A 207 14.94 15.97 26.86
CA ARG A 207 15.99 16.87 26.33
C ARG A 207 15.65 18.32 26.57
N PRO A 208 16.55 19.11 27.18
CA PRO A 208 16.30 20.51 27.59
C PRO A 208 16.25 21.56 26.46
N THR A 209 16.28 21.16 25.17
CA THR A 209 16.44 22.11 24.06
C THR A 209 15.40 21.97 22.92
N THR A 210 14.32 21.21 23.11
CA THR A 210 13.29 21.09 22.06
C THR A 210 11.95 21.56 22.62
N THR A 211 11.34 22.54 21.97
CA THR A 211 10.04 23.13 22.28
C THR A 211 8.99 22.04 22.49
N CYS A 212 8.55 21.85 23.73
CA CYS A 212 7.43 20.98 24.07
C CYS A 212 6.15 21.58 23.50
N TRP A 213 5.38 20.78 22.79
CA TRP A 213 4.04 21.16 22.34
C TRP A 213 3.13 21.44 23.54
N PRO A 214 2.34 22.52 23.54
CA PRO A 214 1.48 22.85 24.67
C PRO A 214 0.41 21.81 24.92
N ARG A 215 0.04 21.65 26.17
CA ARG A 215 -0.94 20.69 26.69
C ARG A 215 -2.38 20.89 26.20
N THR A 216 -2.63 21.98 25.52
CA THR A 216 -3.96 22.37 25.05
C THR A 216 -3.85 22.87 23.62
N TYR A 217 -4.56 22.25 22.71
CA TYR A 217 -5.02 22.92 21.51
C TYR A 217 -6.10 23.92 21.93
N PRO A 218 -6.03 25.15 21.43
CA PRO A 218 -7.11 26.09 21.60
C PRO A 218 -8.40 25.59 20.97
#